data_3979d40f6b20679fc7855e4cf1a27954
#
_entry.id   3979d40f6b20679fc7855e4cf1a27954
#
_cell.length_a   1.000
_cell.length_b   1.000
_cell.length_c   1.000
_cell.angle_alpha   90.00
_cell.angle_beta   90.00
_cell.angle_gamma   90.00
#
_symmetry.space_group_name_H-M   'P 1'
#
loop_
_entity.id
_entity.type
_entity.pdbx_description
1 polymer ?
#
loop_
_entity_poly.entity_id
_entity_poly.type
_entity_poly.pdbx_seq_one_letter_code
_entity_poly.pdbx_strand_id
1 'polypeptide(L)'
;TLSAKYGGYTHIVAMANTNPCMDDKETIEDFIQRVQKDSSIHTYTYSAITKDLKGQELVDFKENNAFDIVQGFSDDGKGVQSKEMMAKAMKEAKAINSIIVAHCEDEGELEKGACINLGRVSKENGLVGINNASEYNHALRDLQLSKEIGNRYHICHVSTKETVAGLREYR
;
A
#
# COMPACT_ATOMS: atom_id res chain seq x y z
N THR A 1 8.46 -9.80 -14.86
CA THR A 1 8.81 -8.60 -15.66
C THR A 1 8.46 -8.76 -17.15
N LEU A 2 8.58 -9.95 -17.76
CA LEU A 2 8.27 -10.17 -19.18
C LEU A 2 6.83 -9.78 -19.56
N SER A 3 5.83 -10.14 -18.75
CA SER A 3 4.43 -9.77 -18.99
C SER A 3 4.24 -8.25 -19.03
N ALA A 4 4.86 -7.50 -18.10
CA ALA A 4 4.82 -6.06 -18.09
C ALA A 4 5.50 -5.45 -19.33
N LYS A 5 6.66 -5.99 -19.74
CA LYS A 5 7.36 -5.59 -20.97
C LYS A 5 6.48 -5.76 -22.21
N TYR A 6 5.82 -6.92 -22.37
CA TYR A 6 4.90 -7.14 -23.48
C TYR A 6 3.63 -6.28 -23.41
N GLY A 7 3.24 -5.84 -22.20
CA GLY A 7 2.18 -4.86 -21.99
C GLY A 7 2.59 -3.41 -22.25
N GLY A 8 3.85 -3.16 -22.65
CA GLY A 8 4.37 -1.82 -22.97
C GLY A 8 4.89 -1.04 -21.75
N TYR A 9 5.01 -1.67 -20.57
CA TYR A 9 5.59 -1.03 -19.40
C TYR A 9 7.12 -1.01 -19.48
N THR A 10 7.71 0.12 -19.19
CA THR A 10 9.17 0.30 -19.08
C THR A 10 9.65 0.25 -17.64
N HIS A 11 8.78 0.58 -16.68
CA HIS A 11 9.06 0.63 -15.26
C HIS A 11 7.92 -0.02 -14.48
N ILE A 12 8.27 -0.77 -13.44
CA ILE A 12 7.31 -1.33 -12.48
C ILE A 12 7.85 -1.14 -11.06
N VAL A 13 6.94 -1.07 -10.09
CA VAL A 13 7.27 -1.08 -8.66
C VAL A 13 6.52 -2.26 -8.04
N ALA A 14 7.26 -3.21 -7.47
CA ALA A 14 6.69 -4.37 -6.78
C ALA A 14 6.17 -3.96 -5.40
N MET A 15 5.08 -4.59 -4.96
CA MET A 15 4.56 -4.41 -3.60
C MET A 15 5.40 -5.19 -2.57
N ALA A 16 5.32 -4.77 -1.30
CA ALA A 16 6.09 -5.35 -0.21
C ALA A 16 5.60 -6.72 0.28
N ASN A 17 4.40 -7.14 -0.13
CA ASN A 17 3.74 -8.39 0.28
C ASN A 17 4.31 -9.65 -0.38
N THR A 18 5.62 -9.73 -0.43
CA THR A 18 6.37 -10.90 -0.93
C THR A 18 6.54 -11.96 0.18
N ASN A 19 7.13 -13.11 -0.16
CA ASN A 19 7.52 -14.12 0.82
C ASN A 19 9.01 -14.52 0.61
N PRO A 20 9.93 -14.10 1.49
CA PRO A 20 9.70 -13.26 2.68
C PRO A 20 9.19 -11.84 2.35
N CYS A 21 8.62 -11.16 3.37
CA CYS A 21 8.14 -9.78 3.26
C CYS A 21 9.32 -8.83 3.00
N MET A 22 9.05 -7.74 2.25
CA MET A 22 10.08 -6.72 1.94
C MET A 22 10.21 -5.71 3.08
N ASP A 23 10.59 -6.17 4.27
CA ASP A 23 10.55 -5.38 5.51
C ASP A 23 11.90 -5.14 6.17
N ASP A 24 12.96 -5.75 5.65
CA ASP A 24 14.33 -5.57 6.12
C ASP A 24 15.37 -5.50 5.00
N LYS A 25 16.60 -5.17 5.40
CA LYS A 25 17.75 -5.04 4.50
C LYS A 25 18.03 -6.34 3.72
N GLU A 26 17.96 -7.50 4.38
CA GLU A 26 18.35 -8.78 3.77
C GLU A 26 17.40 -9.14 2.61
N THR A 27 16.11 -8.93 2.81
CA THR A 27 15.10 -9.18 1.77
C THR A 27 15.20 -8.18 0.62
N ILE A 28 15.55 -6.91 0.91
CA ILE A 28 15.80 -5.91 -0.14
C ILE A 28 17.05 -6.27 -0.96
N GLU A 29 18.13 -6.70 -0.32
CA GLU A 29 19.36 -7.13 -1.02
C GLU A 29 19.13 -8.37 -1.89
N ASP A 30 18.36 -9.37 -1.41
CA ASP A 30 17.97 -10.53 -2.23
C ASP A 30 17.11 -10.11 -3.43
N PHE A 31 16.17 -9.20 -3.22
CA PHE A 31 15.34 -8.66 -4.31
C PHE A 31 16.20 -7.94 -5.37
N ILE A 32 17.20 -7.14 -4.97
CA ILE A 32 18.15 -6.48 -5.89
C ILE A 32 18.86 -7.53 -6.77
N GLN A 33 19.38 -8.59 -6.16
CA GLN A 33 20.07 -9.66 -6.90
C GLN A 33 19.16 -10.33 -7.93
N ARG A 34 17.90 -10.61 -7.55
CA ARG A 34 16.89 -11.19 -8.47
C ARG A 34 16.56 -10.23 -9.60
N VAL A 35 16.37 -8.95 -9.32
CA VAL A 35 16.10 -7.93 -10.36
C VAL A 35 17.26 -7.83 -11.35
N GLN A 36 18.50 -7.79 -10.86
CA GLN A 36 19.69 -7.73 -11.73
C GLN A 36 19.81 -8.94 -12.64
N LYS A 37 19.44 -10.12 -12.15
CA LYS A 37 19.54 -11.37 -12.89
C LYS A 37 18.40 -11.56 -13.89
N ASP A 38 17.17 -11.27 -13.47
CA ASP A 38 15.96 -11.79 -14.15
C ASP A 38 15.07 -10.70 -14.74
N SER A 39 15.30 -9.40 -14.43
CA SER A 39 14.45 -8.35 -14.94
C SER A 39 14.85 -7.87 -16.32
N SER A 40 13.85 -7.69 -17.17
CA SER A 40 14.01 -7.18 -18.54
C SER A 40 13.56 -5.71 -18.71
N ILE A 41 13.12 -5.08 -17.60
CA ILE A 41 12.69 -3.68 -17.51
C ILE A 41 13.13 -3.09 -16.19
N HIS A 42 13.04 -1.77 -16.02
CA HIS A 42 13.33 -1.13 -14.74
C HIS A 42 12.34 -1.61 -13.68
N THR A 43 12.87 -2.24 -12.63
CA THR A 43 12.06 -2.85 -11.58
C THR A 43 12.49 -2.31 -10.23
N TYR A 44 11.56 -1.71 -9.52
CA TYR A 44 11.68 -1.15 -8.19
C TYR A 44 10.79 -1.90 -7.21
N THR A 45 10.87 -1.56 -5.94
CA THR A 45 9.97 -2.09 -4.90
C THR A 45 9.53 -1.00 -3.93
N TYR A 46 8.43 -1.26 -3.23
CA TYR A 46 8.13 -0.64 -1.95
C TYR A 46 8.69 -1.51 -0.84
N SER A 47 9.17 -0.90 0.24
CA SER A 47 9.37 -1.58 1.51
C SER A 47 8.04 -1.65 2.26
N ALA A 48 7.89 -2.63 3.17
CA ALA A 48 6.77 -2.64 4.09
C ALA A 48 6.76 -1.41 5.00
N ILE A 49 5.58 -1.01 5.48
CA ILE A 49 5.43 0.00 6.54
C ILE A 49 5.69 -0.65 7.89
N THR A 50 5.13 -1.85 8.09
CA THR A 50 5.24 -2.60 9.34
C THR A 50 5.86 -3.98 9.10
N LYS A 51 6.58 -4.50 10.10
CA LYS A 51 7.19 -5.81 10.04
C LYS A 51 6.15 -6.90 9.76
N ASP A 52 6.44 -7.76 8.78
CA ASP A 52 5.55 -8.81 8.29
C ASP A 52 4.14 -8.32 7.90
N LEU A 53 3.96 -7.02 7.62
CA LEU A 53 2.65 -6.39 7.36
C LEU A 53 1.63 -6.59 8.49
N LYS A 54 2.10 -6.68 9.75
CA LYS A 54 1.24 -6.99 10.92
C LYS A 54 0.61 -5.77 11.58
N GLY A 55 0.99 -4.54 11.16
CA GLY A 55 0.47 -3.31 11.74
C GLY A 55 0.89 -3.03 13.19
N GLN A 56 1.91 -3.75 13.72
CA GLN A 56 2.30 -3.71 15.14
C GLN A 56 3.61 -2.97 15.39
N GLU A 57 4.58 -3.12 14.51
CA GLU A 57 5.91 -2.53 14.62
C GLU A 57 6.36 -1.97 13.28
N LEU A 58 6.86 -0.74 13.26
CA LEU A 58 7.41 -0.14 12.05
C LEU A 58 8.71 -0.82 11.64
N VAL A 59 8.97 -0.90 10.33
CA VAL A 59 10.30 -1.23 9.80
C VAL A 59 11.29 -0.09 10.06
N ASP A 60 12.58 -0.31 9.83
CA ASP A 60 13.55 0.79 9.80
C ASP A 60 13.43 1.57 8.48
N PHE A 61 12.66 2.66 8.53
CA PHE A 61 12.43 3.52 7.36
C PHE A 61 13.70 4.09 6.78
N LYS A 62 14.65 4.48 7.64
CA LYS A 62 15.90 5.11 7.20
C LYS A 62 16.82 4.10 6.53
N GLU A 63 16.97 2.91 7.12
CA GLU A 63 17.78 1.83 6.56
C GLU A 63 17.21 1.36 5.22
N ASN A 64 15.91 1.07 5.15
CA ASN A 64 15.28 0.57 3.94
C ASN A 64 15.23 1.62 2.81
N ASN A 65 15.06 2.91 3.14
CA ASN A 65 15.07 4.00 2.15
C ASN A 65 16.48 4.31 1.61
N ALA A 66 17.53 3.78 2.22
CA ALA A 66 18.90 3.96 1.72
C ALA A 66 19.16 3.17 0.42
N PHE A 67 18.32 2.22 0.07
CA PHE A 67 18.40 1.47 -1.17
C PHE A 67 17.65 2.20 -2.31
N ASP A 68 18.34 2.59 -3.37
CA ASP A 68 17.77 3.31 -4.54
C ASP A 68 16.61 2.57 -5.20
N ILE A 69 16.53 1.24 -5.01
CA ILE A 69 15.45 0.42 -5.55
C ILE A 69 14.13 0.60 -4.78
N VAL A 70 14.17 1.11 -3.54
CA VAL A 70 12.99 1.35 -2.69
C VAL A 70 12.39 2.71 -3.02
N GLN A 71 11.15 2.73 -3.52
CA GLN A 71 10.46 3.94 -3.98
C GLN A 71 9.44 4.50 -2.98
N GLY A 72 9.30 3.88 -1.81
CA GLY A 72 8.35 4.26 -0.77
C GLY A 72 7.98 3.08 0.11
N PHE A 73 6.91 3.21 0.88
CA PHE A 73 6.52 2.23 1.89
C PHE A 73 5.04 1.86 1.74
N SER A 74 4.74 0.55 1.80
CA SER A 74 3.40 0.02 1.60
C SER A 74 3.16 -1.27 2.39
N ASP A 75 2.01 -1.35 3.08
CA ASP A 75 1.47 -2.60 3.62
C ASP A 75 0.34 -3.10 2.72
N ASP A 76 0.60 -3.19 1.40
CA ASP A 76 -0.41 -3.63 0.43
C ASP A 76 -0.95 -5.03 0.76
N GLY A 77 -2.28 -5.18 0.61
CA GLY A 77 -3.01 -6.40 0.91
C GLY A 77 -3.42 -6.57 2.38
N LYS A 78 -2.97 -5.66 3.28
CA LYS A 78 -3.35 -5.63 4.70
C LYS A 78 -3.82 -4.25 5.15
N GLY A 79 -3.13 -3.21 4.71
CA GLY A 79 -3.34 -1.85 5.19
C GLY A 79 -2.97 -1.67 6.67
N VAL A 80 -2.61 -0.45 7.05
CA VAL A 80 -2.33 -0.13 8.45
C VAL A 80 -3.62 0.28 9.15
N GLN A 81 -4.22 -0.62 9.93
CA GLN A 81 -5.52 -0.42 10.57
C GLN A 81 -5.48 0.63 11.70
N SER A 82 -4.39 0.70 12.47
CA SER A 82 -4.25 1.67 13.57
C SER A 82 -3.94 3.08 13.05
N LYS A 83 -4.78 4.04 13.42
CA LYS A 83 -4.55 5.48 13.16
C LYS A 83 -3.22 5.96 13.73
N GLU A 84 -2.88 5.53 14.95
CA GLU A 84 -1.64 5.90 15.65
C GLU A 84 -0.41 5.34 14.96
N MET A 85 -0.48 4.11 14.48
CA MET A 85 0.61 3.46 13.73
C MET A 85 0.82 4.16 12.38
N MET A 86 -0.25 4.44 11.64
CA MET A 86 -0.18 5.18 10.38
C MET A 86 0.39 6.60 10.58
N ALA A 87 -0.02 7.30 11.64
CA ALA A 87 0.53 8.63 11.96
C ALA A 87 2.04 8.57 12.26
N LYS A 88 2.52 7.52 12.95
CA LYS A 88 3.97 7.31 13.14
C LYS A 88 4.67 7.05 11.82
N ALA A 89 4.17 6.13 11.00
CA ALA A 89 4.71 5.81 9.69
C ALA A 89 4.81 7.04 8.77
N MET A 90 3.77 7.87 8.72
CA MET A 90 3.75 9.12 7.96
C MET A 90 4.83 10.12 8.41
N LYS A 91 5.09 10.21 9.73
CA LYS A 91 6.16 11.06 10.28
C LYS A 91 7.55 10.56 9.90
N GLU A 92 7.78 9.25 9.99
CA GLU A 92 9.04 8.63 9.56
C GLU A 92 9.26 8.84 8.05
N ALA A 93 8.26 8.57 7.21
CA ALA A 93 8.35 8.79 5.77
C ALA A 93 8.64 10.26 5.42
N LYS A 94 7.98 11.21 6.12
CA LYS A 94 8.23 12.65 5.94
C LYS A 94 9.67 13.02 6.29
N ALA A 95 10.21 12.50 7.41
CA ALA A 95 11.56 12.82 7.89
C ALA A 95 12.65 12.45 6.88
N ILE A 96 12.41 11.45 6.05
CA ILE A 96 13.34 10.97 5.00
C ILE A 96 12.90 11.35 3.59
N ASN A 97 11.91 12.25 3.44
CA ASN A 97 11.34 12.69 2.16
C ASN A 97 10.81 11.53 1.29
N SER A 98 10.30 10.47 1.90
CA SER A 98 9.70 9.33 1.23
C SER A 98 8.17 9.44 1.14
N ILE A 99 7.50 8.43 0.60
CA ILE A 99 6.06 8.40 0.38
C ILE A 99 5.44 7.17 1.05
N ILE A 100 4.25 7.33 1.63
CA ILE A 100 3.37 6.22 2.01
C ILE A 100 2.44 5.89 0.84
N VAL A 101 2.40 4.62 0.47
CA VAL A 101 1.58 4.07 -0.61
C VAL A 101 0.60 3.09 0.01
N ALA A 102 -0.66 3.49 0.14
CA ALA A 102 -1.60 2.82 1.02
C ALA A 102 -2.58 1.92 0.28
N HIS A 103 -2.75 0.71 0.81
CA HIS A 103 -3.90 -0.14 0.58
C HIS A 103 -4.98 0.25 1.61
N CYS A 104 -6.05 0.88 1.13
CA CYS A 104 -7.11 1.39 2.00
C CYS A 104 -8.26 0.38 2.05
N GLU A 105 -8.29 -0.43 3.09
CA GLU A 105 -9.36 -1.36 3.40
C GLU A 105 -9.51 -1.44 4.93
N ASP A 106 -10.63 -0.91 5.45
CA ASP A 106 -10.98 -1.01 6.86
C ASP A 106 -11.55 -2.41 7.14
N GLU A 107 -10.78 -3.23 7.84
CA GLU A 107 -11.18 -4.60 8.17
C GLU A 107 -12.43 -4.66 9.06
N GLY A 108 -12.72 -3.60 9.82
CA GLY A 108 -13.93 -3.49 10.65
C GLY A 108 -15.22 -3.39 9.84
N GLU A 109 -15.14 -2.99 8.57
CA GLU A 109 -16.27 -2.89 7.65
C GLU A 109 -16.46 -4.18 6.80
N LEU A 110 -15.62 -5.19 6.97
CA LEU A 110 -15.68 -6.42 6.19
C LEU A 110 -16.47 -7.51 6.92
N GLU A 111 -17.50 -8.02 6.26
CA GLU A 111 -18.18 -9.24 6.70
C GLU A 111 -17.33 -10.47 6.35
N LYS A 112 -17.39 -11.49 7.20
CA LYS A 112 -16.68 -12.75 6.95
C LYS A 112 -17.14 -13.38 5.63
N GLY A 113 -16.19 -13.61 4.73
CA GLY A 113 -16.43 -14.18 3.41
C GLY A 113 -16.76 -13.15 2.33
N ALA A 114 -16.62 -11.85 2.63
CA ALA A 114 -16.73 -10.80 1.62
C ALA A 114 -15.65 -10.99 0.54
N CYS A 115 -16.06 -11.02 -0.73
CA CYS A 115 -15.16 -11.35 -1.84
C CYS A 115 -15.40 -10.55 -3.11
N ILE A 116 -16.51 -9.83 -3.21
CA ILE A 116 -16.85 -8.99 -4.35
C ILE A 116 -17.49 -7.68 -3.87
N ASN A 117 -17.59 -6.68 -4.72
CA ASN A 117 -18.27 -5.43 -4.38
C ASN A 117 -19.74 -5.67 -3.99
N LEU A 118 -20.18 -5.02 -2.90
CA LEU A 118 -21.60 -5.02 -2.49
C LEU A 118 -22.45 -4.28 -3.52
N GLY A 119 -23.23 -5.02 -4.28
CA GLY A 119 -24.04 -4.46 -5.35
C GLY A 119 -25.09 -5.43 -5.88
N ARG A 120 -25.58 -5.17 -7.09
CA ARG A 120 -26.59 -6.02 -7.74
C ARG A 120 -26.11 -7.47 -7.89
N VAL A 121 -24.89 -7.65 -8.41
CA VAL A 121 -24.35 -8.98 -8.69
C VAL A 121 -24.17 -9.81 -7.41
N SER A 122 -23.60 -9.22 -6.34
CA SER A 122 -23.46 -9.94 -5.05
C SER A 122 -24.81 -10.37 -4.50
N LYS A 123 -25.82 -9.48 -4.54
CA LYS A 123 -27.17 -9.76 -4.04
C LYS A 123 -27.89 -10.83 -4.85
N GLU A 124 -27.85 -10.76 -6.18
CA GLU A 124 -28.47 -11.73 -7.08
C GLU A 124 -27.88 -13.14 -6.95
N ASN A 125 -26.62 -13.24 -6.56
CA ASN A 125 -25.91 -14.53 -6.41
C ASN A 125 -25.74 -14.97 -4.95
N GLY A 126 -26.32 -14.28 -3.98
CA GLY A 126 -26.21 -14.62 -2.56
C GLY A 126 -24.78 -14.56 -2.02
N LEU A 127 -23.93 -13.71 -2.60
CA LEU A 127 -22.52 -13.54 -2.20
C LEU A 127 -22.39 -12.41 -1.18
N VAL A 128 -21.51 -12.60 -0.22
CA VAL A 128 -21.15 -11.55 0.75
C VAL A 128 -20.39 -10.46 0.03
N GLY A 129 -20.90 -9.22 0.11
CA GLY A 129 -20.33 -8.08 -0.60
C GLY A 129 -19.41 -7.25 0.28
N ILE A 130 -18.36 -6.68 -0.33
CA ILE A 130 -17.49 -5.68 0.27
C ILE A 130 -18.20 -4.33 0.22
N ASN A 131 -18.39 -3.71 1.38
CA ASN A 131 -19.01 -2.39 1.51
C ASN A 131 -18.02 -1.31 1.07
N ASN A 132 -18.49 -0.27 0.38
CA ASN A 132 -17.69 0.90 0.01
C ASN A 132 -17.01 1.57 1.23
N ALA A 133 -17.66 1.49 2.41
CA ALA A 133 -17.11 2.05 3.64
C ALA A 133 -15.74 1.48 4.00
N SER A 134 -15.45 0.23 3.63
CA SER A 134 -14.14 -0.37 3.87
C SER A 134 -13.02 0.45 3.23
N GLU A 135 -13.20 0.94 2.00
CA GLU A 135 -12.20 1.78 1.33
C GLU A 135 -12.24 3.22 1.86
N TYR A 136 -13.41 3.89 1.81
CA TYR A 136 -13.44 5.32 2.05
C TYR A 136 -13.20 5.71 3.51
N ASN A 137 -13.60 4.91 4.51
CA ASN A 137 -13.32 5.19 5.92
C ASN A 137 -11.82 5.22 6.19
N HIS A 138 -11.11 4.20 5.69
CA HIS A 138 -9.66 4.12 5.80
C HIS A 138 -8.98 5.27 5.04
N ALA A 139 -9.38 5.49 3.78
CA ALA A 139 -8.80 6.53 2.94
C ALA A 139 -9.00 7.95 3.51
N LEU A 140 -10.20 8.30 3.98
CA LEU A 140 -10.47 9.62 4.55
C LEU A 140 -9.73 9.84 5.87
N ARG A 141 -9.64 8.81 6.73
CA ARG A 141 -8.82 8.85 7.94
C ARG A 141 -7.37 9.23 7.61
N ASP A 142 -6.81 8.56 6.62
CA ASP A 142 -5.40 8.74 6.26
C ASP A 142 -5.15 10.06 5.50
N LEU A 143 -6.08 10.49 4.67
CA LEU A 143 -6.02 11.81 4.02
C LEU A 143 -5.99 12.94 5.06
N GLN A 144 -6.83 12.84 6.10
CA GLN A 144 -6.81 13.80 7.19
C GLN A 144 -5.45 13.80 7.92
N LEU A 145 -4.92 12.62 8.27
CA LEU A 145 -3.60 12.49 8.88
C LEU A 145 -2.50 13.07 7.99
N SER A 146 -2.53 12.77 6.70
CA SER A 146 -1.56 13.27 5.74
C SER A 146 -1.58 14.80 5.64
N LYS A 147 -2.77 15.40 5.65
CA LYS A 147 -2.92 16.87 5.68
C LYS A 147 -2.33 17.49 6.95
N GLU A 148 -2.60 16.89 8.11
CA GLU A 148 -2.11 17.36 9.41
C GLU A 148 -0.57 17.23 9.53
N ILE A 149 -0.02 16.11 9.05
CA ILE A 149 1.42 15.80 9.14
C ILE A 149 2.21 16.46 7.99
N GLY A 150 1.60 16.57 6.81
CA GLY A 150 2.22 17.12 5.61
C GLY A 150 3.25 16.17 4.97
N ASN A 151 2.99 14.86 5.00
CA ASN A 151 3.77 13.86 4.28
C ASN A 151 3.25 13.64 2.85
N ARG A 152 4.04 12.99 2.02
CA ARG A 152 3.61 12.50 0.71
C ARG A 152 2.79 11.21 0.92
N TYR A 153 1.61 11.16 0.28
CA TYR A 153 0.68 10.05 0.44
C TYR A 153 0.03 9.67 -0.89
N HIS A 154 -0.05 8.40 -1.18
CA HIS A 154 -0.68 7.84 -2.37
C HIS A 154 -1.68 6.75 -1.97
N ILE A 155 -2.90 6.82 -2.48
CA ILE A 155 -3.91 5.77 -2.31
C ILE A 155 -3.89 4.88 -3.54
N CYS A 156 -3.64 3.58 -3.36
CA CYS A 156 -3.70 2.58 -4.41
C CYS A 156 -5.13 2.27 -4.82
N HIS A 157 -5.31 1.79 -6.05
CA HIS A 157 -6.52 1.13 -6.57
C HIS A 157 -7.86 1.71 -6.05
N VAL A 158 -8.01 3.04 -6.06
CA VAL A 158 -9.23 3.74 -5.66
C VAL A 158 -10.43 3.25 -6.48
N SER A 159 -11.47 2.78 -5.80
CA SER A 159 -12.65 2.18 -6.44
C SER A 159 -13.96 2.86 -6.07
N THR A 160 -14.00 3.69 -5.03
CA THR A 160 -15.22 4.33 -4.55
C THR A 160 -15.32 5.82 -4.90
N LYS A 161 -16.52 6.29 -5.19
CA LYS A 161 -16.78 7.72 -5.46
C LYS A 161 -16.53 8.59 -4.23
N GLU A 162 -16.73 8.03 -3.04
CA GLU A 162 -16.51 8.69 -1.75
C GLU A 162 -15.02 8.99 -1.54
N THR A 163 -14.13 8.04 -1.85
CA THR A 163 -12.68 8.26 -1.83
C THR A 163 -12.25 9.31 -2.86
N VAL A 164 -12.83 9.29 -4.07
CA VAL A 164 -12.55 10.30 -5.09
C VAL A 164 -13.00 11.69 -4.62
N ALA A 165 -14.15 11.80 -3.96
CA ALA A 165 -14.62 13.07 -3.39
C ALA A 165 -13.65 13.60 -2.31
N GLY A 166 -13.22 12.72 -1.39
CA GLY A 166 -12.21 13.05 -0.38
C GLY A 166 -10.90 13.53 -1.00
N LEU A 167 -10.37 12.83 -1.99
CA LEU A 167 -9.15 13.24 -2.70
C LEU A 167 -9.26 14.66 -3.30
N ARG A 168 -10.43 15.03 -3.81
CA ARG A 168 -10.67 16.38 -4.35
C ARG A 168 -10.71 17.46 -3.26
N GLU A 169 -11.20 17.13 -2.08
CA GLU A 169 -11.26 18.02 -0.92
C GLU A 169 -9.89 18.23 -0.27
N TYR A 170 -9.07 17.18 -0.22
CA TYR A 170 -7.75 17.21 0.43
C TYR A 170 -6.58 17.58 -0.50
N ARG A 171 -6.87 17.91 -1.76
CA ARG A 171 -5.88 18.26 -2.79
C ARG A 171 -5.31 19.67 -2.66
#